data_70c45a04dcb1aecb04281f36849546d7
#
_entry.id   70c45a04dcb1aecb04281f36849546d7
#
_cell.length_a   1.000
_cell.length_b   1.000
_cell.length_c   1.000
_cell.angle_alpha   90.00
_cell.angle_beta   90.00
_cell.angle_gamma   90.00
#
_symmetry.space_group_name_H-M   'P 1'
#
loop_
_entity.id
_entity.type
_entity.pdbx_description
1 polymer ?
#
loop_
_entity_poly.entity_id
_entity_poly.type
_entity_poly.pdbx_seq_one_letter_code
_entity_poly.pdbx_strand_id
1 'polypeptide(L)'
;MQLSCYNLLFWQILADSFFFASTGIRRNLVNLCMMQDLYITYNGLVIMVEKKKKVVALLSGGLDSQLAVRMMQKQGFEVSAVAIKTPFCDFDCGRGCGFEIRERADDLNVNLKTVYLGDEYIEMLKHPKYGRGAGFNPCVDCRSMMFDAAKKHMEEIGADFIISGEVLGQRPMSQHKQALKTIEKESELEGKIVRPLSGRLLPKTDPEKDGLIKREDLGMIRGRTRRSQLEMAKEFGIENPPNAGGGCLLTEKYFGKKCTDLFEHIETPTTNDIDLLKIGRHHRLDEKTKLVVGRNKDENDMIQALALPKDVLVESRDYMGPTSIIRGENAGNYERLAASITLRYSDAPKTNQSFVKIIKNNEQKEILAEPAKEQDYVKFRI
;
A
#
# COMPACT_ATOMS: atom_id res chain seq x y z
N MET A 1 22.34 -16.70 1.08
CA MET A 1 23.20 -17.78 1.57
C MET A 1 24.06 -17.29 2.72
N GLN A 2 23.40 -16.93 3.84
CA GLN A 2 24.09 -16.45 5.08
C GLN A 2 23.30 -16.88 6.34
N LEU A 3 22.75 -18.10 6.32
CA LEU A 3 22.07 -18.74 7.45
C LEU A 3 22.99 -19.73 8.19
N SER A 4 24.29 -19.63 8.02
CA SER A 4 25.13 -20.77 8.43
C SER A 4 25.99 -20.58 9.68
N CYS A 5 26.31 -19.38 10.13
CA CYS A 5 27.23 -19.24 11.27
C CYS A 5 26.57 -19.33 12.65
N TYR A 6 25.36 -18.80 12.84
CA TYR A 6 24.69 -18.85 14.15
C TYR A 6 24.09 -20.21 14.49
N ASN A 7 23.56 -20.94 13.48
CA ASN A 7 23.07 -22.31 13.71
C ASN A 7 24.20 -23.30 13.93
N LEU A 8 25.33 -23.16 13.27
CA LEU A 8 26.48 -24.04 13.49
C LEU A 8 27.07 -23.88 14.89
N LEU A 9 27.17 -22.64 15.40
CA LEU A 9 27.65 -22.41 16.76
C LEU A 9 26.69 -22.95 17.82
N PHE A 10 25.40 -22.83 17.60
CA PHE A 10 24.35 -23.36 18.49
C PHE A 10 24.36 -24.89 18.55
N TRP A 11 24.49 -25.55 17.40
CA TRP A 11 24.59 -27.01 17.34
C TRP A 11 25.94 -27.54 17.83
N GLN A 12 27.03 -26.77 17.63
CA GLN A 12 28.33 -27.14 18.19
C GLN A 12 28.32 -27.07 19.73
N ILE A 13 27.73 -26.04 20.32
CA ILE A 13 27.58 -25.89 21.77
C ILE A 13 26.67 -26.98 22.32
N LEU A 14 25.60 -27.40 21.62
CA LEU A 14 24.75 -28.54 22.01
C LEU A 14 25.50 -29.86 21.87
N ALA A 15 26.28 -30.07 20.83
CA ALA A 15 27.08 -31.30 20.65
C ALA A 15 28.15 -31.44 21.70
N ASP A 16 28.87 -30.38 22.03
CA ASP A 16 29.88 -30.37 23.12
C ASP A 16 29.24 -30.56 24.49
N SER A 17 28.00 -30.08 24.71
CA SER A 17 27.24 -30.34 25.93
C SER A 17 26.81 -31.81 26.10
N PHE A 18 26.58 -32.54 25.01
CA PHE A 18 26.31 -33.99 25.03
C PHE A 18 27.58 -34.84 25.28
N PHE A 19 28.75 -34.38 24.86
CA PHE A 19 30.01 -35.10 25.08
C PHE A 19 30.49 -35.00 26.54
N PHE A 20 30.17 -33.91 27.25
CA PHE A 20 30.50 -33.72 28.68
C PHE A 20 29.52 -34.37 29.65
N ALA A 21 28.45 -35.01 29.17
CA ALA A 21 27.47 -35.69 30.01
C ALA A 21 28.02 -36.97 30.71
N SER A 22 29.23 -37.41 30.37
CA SER A 22 29.90 -38.55 30.99
C SER A 22 30.80 -38.24 32.19
N THR A 23 30.99 -36.95 32.49
CA THR A 23 31.88 -36.51 33.59
C THR A 23 31.15 -35.68 34.63
N GLY A 24 30.21 -36.24 35.36
CA GLY A 24 29.77 -35.80 36.70
C GLY A 24 29.48 -34.32 37.02
N ILE A 25 29.62 -33.36 36.07
CA ILE A 25 29.41 -31.92 36.29
C ILE A 25 28.01 -31.51 35.78
N ARG A 26 26.98 -32.14 36.36
CA ARG A 26 25.56 -31.81 36.09
C ARG A 26 24.92 -31.07 37.26
N ARG A 27 25.48 -29.96 37.69
CA ARG A 27 24.74 -29.07 38.63
C ARG A 27 25.26 -27.63 38.42
N ASN A 28 24.63 -26.87 37.51
CA ASN A 28 24.50 -25.40 37.55
C ASN A 28 24.04 -24.79 36.22
N LEU A 29 23.41 -25.57 35.34
CA LEU A 29 22.87 -25.04 34.04
C LEU A 29 21.36 -24.92 34.03
N VAL A 30 20.67 -24.99 35.13
CA VAL A 30 19.21 -24.80 35.20
C VAL A 30 18.94 -23.84 36.34
N ASN A 31 18.80 -22.59 36.03
CA ASN A 31 17.97 -21.58 36.68
C ASN A 31 18.54 -20.18 36.43
N LEU A 32 18.40 -19.66 35.24
CA LEU A 32 18.37 -18.19 35.00
C LEU A 32 17.64 -17.89 33.67
N CYS A 33 16.45 -18.41 33.56
CA CYS A 33 15.55 -18.09 32.45
C CYS A 33 14.33 -17.35 32.99
N MET A 34 14.54 -16.26 33.68
CA MET A 34 13.51 -15.29 34.06
C MET A 34 14.17 -13.96 34.29
N MET A 35 14.26 -13.17 33.24
CA MET A 35 14.40 -11.72 33.16
C MET A 35 15.18 -11.37 31.89
N GLN A 36 14.56 -10.68 31.00
CA GLN A 36 14.95 -9.89 29.82
C GLN A 36 16.33 -10.07 29.13
N ASP A 37 17.35 -10.68 29.74
CA ASP A 37 18.68 -10.87 29.20
C ASP A 37 19.07 -12.35 29.13
N LEU A 38 19.56 -12.80 27.97
CA LEU A 38 20.11 -14.14 27.81
C LEU A 38 21.57 -14.17 28.24
N TYR A 39 21.87 -14.84 29.36
CA TYR A 39 23.26 -15.04 29.83
C TYR A 39 23.80 -16.37 29.31
N ILE A 40 24.87 -16.33 28.53
CA ILE A 40 25.60 -17.54 28.13
C ILE A 40 26.90 -17.57 28.94
N THR A 41 27.07 -18.59 29.77
CA THR A 41 28.32 -18.83 30.53
C THR A 41 29.18 -19.85 29.78
N TYR A 42 30.35 -19.43 29.35
CA TYR A 42 31.36 -20.30 28.74
C TYR A 42 32.70 -20.13 29.50
N ASN A 43 33.22 -21.18 30.06
CA ASN A 43 34.50 -21.18 30.87
C ASN A 43 34.56 -20.07 31.90
N GLY A 44 33.48 -19.77 32.61
CA GLY A 44 33.48 -18.72 33.65
C GLY A 44 33.33 -17.29 33.11
N LEU A 45 33.27 -17.11 31.80
CA LEU A 45 32.97 -15.81 31.19
C LEU A 45 31.46 -15.71 30.98
N VAL A 46 30.82 -14.75 31.63
CA VAL A 46 29.37 -14.44 31.41
C VAL A 46 29.28 -13.48 30.24
N ILE A 47 28.80 -13.98 29.10
CA ILE A 47 28.48 -13.14 27.94
C ILE A 47 27.04 -12.71 28.08
N MET A 48 26.82 -11.43 28.36
CA MET A 48 25.50 -10.82 28.25
C MET A 48 25.15 -10.69 26.77
N VAL A 49 24.20 -11.47 26.29
CA VAL A 49 23.58 -11.25 24.98
C VAL A 49 22.40 -10.32 25.21
N GLU A 50 22.64 -9.03 25.08
CA GLU A 50 21.55 -8.04 25.13
C GLU A 50 20.58 -8.35 23.97
N LYS A 51 19.37 -8.78 24.31
CA LYS A 51 18.33 -9.03 23.32
C LYS A 51 17.98 -7.69 22.67
N LYS A 52 18.33 -7.53 21.40
CA LYS A 52 17.93 -6.33 20.66
C LYS A 52 16.43 -6.13 20.75
N LYS A 53 16.03 -4.96 21.20
CA LYS A 53 14.62 -4.56 21.25
C LYS A 53 14.06 -4.50 19.82
N LYS A 54 12.88 -5.08 19.63
CA LYS A 54 12.27 -5.20 18.33
C LYS A 54 11.22 -4.11 18.10
N VAL A 55 11.16 -3.60 16.88
CA VAL A 55 10.17 -2.58 16.50
C VAL A 55 9.58 -2.91 15.12
N VAL A 56 8.29 -2.64 14.95
CA VAL A 56 7.61 -2.75 13.66
C VAL A 56 7.57 -1.39 12.98
N ALA A 57 7.98 -1.33 11.73
CA ALA A 57 7.92 -0.13 10.90
C ALA A 57 6.83 -0.23 9.82
N LEU A 58 5.91 0.74 9.75
CA LEU A 58 5.09 0.91 8.56
C LEU A 58 5.94 1.49 7.43
N LEU A 59 6.28 0.65 6.45
CA LEU A 59 7.12 1.00 5.31
C LEU A 59 6.26 1.24 4.06
N SER A 60 6.27 2.46 3.55
CA SER A 60 5.51 2.85 2.35
C SER A 60 6.38 2.98 1.09
N GLY A 61 7.70 2.73 1.19
CA GLY A 61 8.65 3.02 0.13
C GLY A 61 9.05 4.51 0.02
N GLY A 62 8.30 5.42 0.63
CA GLY A 62 8.62 6.85 0.65
C GLY A 62 9.81 7.19 1.57
N LEU A 63 10.48 8.32 1.30
CA LEU A 63 11.66 8.77 2.06
C LEU A 63 11.41 8.83 3.57
N ASP A 64 10.28 9.38 4.00
CA ASP A 64 10.00 9.56 5.43
C ASP A 64 9.94 8.23 6.19
N SER A 65 9.39 7.17 5.57
CA SER A 65 9.36 5.84 6.19
C SER A 65 10.75 5.19 6.26
N GLN A 66 11.60 5.42 5.26
CA GLN A 66 13.00 4.95 5.27
C GLN A 66 13.82 5.65 6.35
N LEU A 67 13.67 6.97 6.47
CA LEU A 67 14.33 7.76 7.52
C LEU A 67 13.91 7.31 8.92
N ALA A 68 12.61 7.04 9.13
CA ALA A 68 12.12 6.52 10.41
C ALA A 68 12.80 5.20 10.78
N VAL A 69 12.95 4.28 9.81
CA VAL A 69 13.70 3.03 10.01
C VAL A 69 15.14 3.27 10.37
N ARG A 70 15.87 4.10 9.60
CA ARG A 70 17.28 4.41 9.87
C ARG A 70 17.51 5.06 11.25
N MET A 71 16.61 5.94 11.66
CA MET A 71 16.68 6.55 12.99
C MET A 71 16.60 5.51 14.12
N MET A 72 15.74 4.49 13.97
CA MET A 72 15.61 3.43 14.98
C MET A 72 16.78 2.44 14.92
N GLN A 73 17.26 2.10 13.73
CA GLN A 73 18.46 1.27 13.57
C GLN A 73 19.69 1.94 14.21
N LYS A 74 19.84 3.27 14.06
CA LYS A 74 20.92 4.05 14.71
C LYS A 74 20.85 3.97 16.23
N GLN A 75 19.65 3.82 16.81
CA GLN A 75 19.44 3.64 18.26
C GLN A 75 19.55 2.17 18.70
N GLY A 76 19.94 1.25 17.81
CA GLY A 76 20.20 -0.15 18.14
C GLY A 76 18.99 -1.07 18.06
N PHE A 77 17.83 -0.61 17.57
CA PHE A 77 16.65 -1.45 17.42
C PHE A 77 16.76 -2.41 16.23
N GLU A 78 16.24 -3.62 16.40
CA GLU A 78 15.96 -4.55 15.33
C GLU A 78 14.59 -4.17 14.70
N VAL A 79 14.59 -3.76 13.43
CA VAL A 79 13.39 -3.28 12.77
C VAL A 79 12.84 -4.34 11.83
N SER A 80 11.55 -4.69 11.99
CA SER A 80 10.77 -5.46 11.02
C SER A 80 9.78 -4.54 10.32
N ALA A 81 9.76 -4.59 8.99
CA ALA A 81 8.91 -3.70 8.19
C ALA A 81 7.60 -4.38 7.79
N VAL A 82 6.52 -3.61 7.81
CA VAL A 82 5.21 -4.00 7.26
C VAL A 82 4.84 -3.04 6.15
N ALA A 83 4.59 -3.58 4.96
CA ALA A 83 4.02 -2.87 3.84
C ALA A 83 2.55 -3.24 3.68
N ILE A 84 1.68 -2.24 3.59
CA ILE A 84 0.25 -2.44 3.41
C ILE A 84 -0.12 -2.17 1.95
N LYS A 85 -0.81 -3.12 1.33
CA LYS A 85 -1.38 -2.98 -0.02
C LYS A 85 -2.90 -3.02 0.05
N THR A 86 -3.53 -2.21 -0.77
CA THR A 86 -5.00 -2.16 -0.92
C THR A 86 -5.35 -2.34 -2.40
N PRO A 87 -6.61 -2.63 -2.75
CA PRO A 87 -7.03 -2.69 -4.15
C PRO A 87 -6.76 -1.40 -4.94
N PHE A 88 -6.54 -0.28 -4.25
CA PHE A 88 -6.24 1.04 -4.85
C PHE A 88 -4.73 1.36 -4.92
N CYS A 89 -3.88 0.44 -4.47
CA CYS A 89 -2.43 0.57 -4.63
C CYS A 89 -2.03 -0.07 -5.96
N ASP A 90 -1.68 0.75 -6.95
CA ASP A 90 -1.17 0.24 -8.20
C ASP A 90 0.32 -0.06 -8.14
N PHE A 91 0.70 -1.12 -8.83
CA PHE A 91 2.10 -1.47 -9.03
C PHE A 91 2.83 -0.43 -9.89
N ASP A 92 2.10 0.32 -10.74
CA ASP A 92 2.67 1.22 -11.74
C ASP A 92 2.16 2.68 -11.66
N CYS A 93 1.59 3.07 -10.53
CA CYS A 93 1.10 4.45 -10.39
C CYS A 93 2.22 5.52 -10.38
N GLY A 94 3.48 5.13 -10.51
CA GLY A 94 4.64 6.03 -10.44
C GLY A 94 4.78 6.77 -9.10
N ARG A 95 4.02 6.34 -8.07
CA ARG A 95 3.90 7.02 -6.77
C ARG A 95 4.63 6.30 -5.63
N GLY A 96 5.42 5.28 -5.95
CA GLY A 96 6.30 4.60 -5.00
C GLY A 96 5.62 3.56 -4.10
N CYS A 97 4.45 3.05 -4.46
CA CYS A 97 3.69 2.08 -3.64
C CYS A 97 3.78 0.64 -4.18
N GLY A 98 4.85 0.16 -4.74
CA GLY A 98 4.81 -1.17 -5.35
C GLY A 98 6.14 -1.90 -5.36
N PHE A 99 6.73 -2.02 -6.51
CA PHE A 99 7.96 -2.76 -6.77
C PHE A 99 9.13 -2.31 -5.89
N GLU A 100 9.26 -0.99 -5.69
CA GLU A 100 10.36 -0.40 -4.94
C GLU A 100 10.34 -0.68 -3.43
N ILE A 101 9.20 -1.11 -2.83
CA ILE A 101 9.15 -1.33 -1.37
C ILE A 101 10.08 -2.47 -0.96
N ARG A 102 10.16 -3.54 -1.76
CA ARG A 102 11.06 -4.67 -1.46
C ARG A 102 12.52 -4.25 -1.58
N GLU A 103 12.88 -3.56 -2.67
CA GLU A 103 14.23 -3.02 -2.84
C GLU A 103 14.61 -2.08 -1.69
N ARG A 104 13.67 -1.20 -1.29
CA ARG A 104 13.89 -0.30 -0.14
C ARG A 104 14.04 -1.07 1.19
N ALA A 105 13.32 -2.17 1.38
CA ALA A 105 13.48 -3.01 2.56
C ALA A 105 14.84 -3.72 2.56
N ASP A 106 15.29 -4.18 1.39
CA ASP A 106 16.61 -4.80 1.20
C ASP A 106 17.73 -3.77 1.45
N ASP A 107 17.63 -2.56 0.89
CA ASP A 107 18.56 -1.44 1.13
C ASP A 107 18.65 -1.07 2.62
N LEU A 108 17.53 -1.16 3.33
CA LEU A 108 17.46 -0.89 4.76
C LEU A 108 17.91 -2.08 5.62
N ASN A 109 18.13 -3.24 5.00
CA ASN A 109 18.40 -4.51 5.66
C ASN A 109 17.37 -4.85 6.74
N VAL A 110 16.08 -4.83 6.34
CA VAL A 110 14.95 -5.16 7.22
C VAL A 110 14.10 -6.28 6.62
N ASN A 111 13.57 -7.15 7.48
CA ASN A 111 12.57 -8.14 7.06
C ASN A 111 11.28 -7.42 6.69
N LEU A 112 10.73 -7.75 5.52
CA LEU A 112 9.50 -7.16 5.00
C LEU A 112 8.35 -8.16 5.00
N LYS A 113 7.28 -7.84 5.74
CA LYS A 113 5.97 -8.50 5.64
C LYS A 113 5.05 -7.62 4.80
N THR A 114 4.46 -8.18 3.75
CA THR A 114 3.42 -7.49 2.97
C THR A 114 2.06 -7.99 3.42
N VAL A 115 1.16 -7.07 3.77
CA VAL A 115 -0.24 -7.35 4.14
C VAL A 115 -1.14 -6.71 3.08
N TYR A 116 -2.05 -7.50 2.55
CA TYR A 116 -3.05 -7.05 1.60
C TYR A 116 -4.39 -6.85 2.32
N LEU A 117 -4.92 -5.64 2.28
CA LEU A 117 -6.27 -5.31 2.76
C LEU A 117 -7.22 -5.43 1.57
N GLY A 118 -8.08 -6.43 1.59
CA GLY A 118 -9.00 -6.78 0.50
C GLY A 118 -10.40 -6.19 0.67
N ASP A 119 -11.39 -7.07 0.82
CA ASP A 119 -12.81 -6.71 0.88
C ASP A 119 -13.14 -5.82 2.08
N GLU A 120 -12.47 -6.02 3.21
CA GLU A 120 -12.62 -5.17 4.40
C GLU A 120 -12.24 -3.70 4.11
N TYR A 121 -11.27 -3.47 3.23
CA TYR A 121 -10.90 -2.13 2.81
C TYR A 121 -11.96 -1.50 1.89
N ILE A 122 -12.54 -2.31 1.01
CA ILE A 122 -13.64 -1.89 0.12
C ILE A 122 -14.86 -1.49 0.95
N GLU A 123 -15.20 -2.29 1.96
CA GLU A 123 -16.33 -2.02 2.86
C GLU A 123 -16.09 -0.74 3.69
N MET A 124 -14.89 -0.55 4.23
CA MET A 124 -14.53 0.70 4.90
C MET A 124 -14.65 1.91 3.98
N LEU A 125 -14.26 1.79 2.70
CA LEU A 125 -14.43 2.87 1.73
C LEU A 125 -15.89 3.23 1.48
N LYS A 126 -16.78 2.27 1.58
CA LYS A 126 -18.23 2.48 1.41
C LYS A 126 -18.81 3.30 2.58
N HIS A 127 -18.40 3.00 3.80
CA HIS A 127 -18.93 3.58 5.02
C HIS A 127 -17.81 4.07 5.97
N PRO A 128 -17.02 5.08 5.57
CA PRO A 128 -15.94 5.56 6.41
C PRO A 128 -16.47 6.29 7.64
N LYS A 129 -15.99 5.91 8.83
CA LYS A 129 -16.40 6.48 10.13
C LYS A 129 -16.02 7.95 10.27
N TYR A 130 -14.87 8.34 9.72
CA TYR A 130 -14.32 9.69 9.83
C TYR A 130 -14.48 10.52 8.55
N GLY A 131 -15.30 10.04 7.61
CA GLY A 131 -15.59 10.73 6.37
C GLY A 131 -14.44 10.72 5.37
N ARG A 132 -14.62 11.48 4.29
CA ARG A 132 -13.68 11.54 3.15
C ARG A 132 -13.05 12.92 3.02
N GLY A 133 -11.86 12.96 2.41
CA GLY A 133 -11.22 14.20 1.99
C GLY A 133 -11.82 14.79 0.72
N ALA A 134 -11.07 15.65 0.05
CA ALA A 134 -11.52 16.33 -1.18
C ALA A 134 -11.72 15.37 -2.39
N GLY A 135 -11.16 14.18 -2.35
CA GLY A 135 -11.41 13.07 -3.28
C GLY A 135 -12.34 12.03 -2.65
N PHE A 136 -11.98 10.75 -2.80
CA PHE A 136 -12.70 9.62 -2.19
C PHE A 136 -11.91 9.00 -1.02
N ASN A 137 -10.96 9.73 -0.47
CA ASN A 137 -9.94 9.26 0.48
C ASN A 137 -10.39 9.35 1.95
N PRO A 138 -10.66 8.25 2.65
CA PRO A 138 -10.93 8.20 4.09
C PRO A 138 -9.62 8.03 4.87
N CYS A 139 -8.78 9.06 4.90
CA CYS A 139 -7.40 8.94 5.37
C CYS A 139 -7.25 8.50 6.83
N VAL A 140 -8.18 8.85 7.72
CA VAL A 140 -8.14 8.45 9.13
C VAL A 140 -8.45 6.96 9.25
N ASP A 141 -9.56 6.51 8.66
CA ASP A 141 -9.98 5.10 8.67
C ASP A 141 -8.93 4.20 8.01
N CYS A 142 -8.42 4.61 6.85
CA CYS A 142 -7.35 3.91 6.15
C CYS A 142 -6.09 3.75 7.02
N ARG A 143 -5.70 4.80 7.74
CA ARG A 143 -4.53 4.74 8.63
C ARG A 143 -4.77 3.83 9.82
N SER A 144 -5.96 3.86 10.43
CA SER A 144 -6.31 2.96 11.53
C SER A 144 -6.18 1.51 11.09
N MET A 145 -6.75 1.12 9.94
CA MET A 145 -6.60 -0.24 9.40
C MET A 145 -5.13 -0.64 9.13
N MET A 146 -4.30 0.30 8.66
CA MET A 146 -2.87 0.04 8.46
C MET A 146 -2.15 -0.22 9.79
N PHE A 147 -2.49 0.53 10.84
CA PHE A 147 -1.93 0.31 12.17
C PHE A 147 -2.45 -0.96 12.82
N ASP A 148 -3.70 -1.35 12.59
CA ASP A 148 -4.24 -2.65 13.04
C ASP A 148 -3.48 -3.83 12.44
N ALA A 149 -3.15 -3.74 11.14
CA ALA A 149 -2.32 -4.75 10.49
C ALA A 149 -0.89 -4.77 11.04
N ALA A 150 -0.31 -3.60 11.35
CA ALA A 150 0.99 -3.50 11.98
C ALA A 150 0.99 -4.01 13.44
N LYS A 151 -0.10 -3.77 14.19
CA LYS A 151 -0.32 -4.29 15.56
C LYS A 151 -0.29 -5.81 15.58
N LYS A 152 -1.03 -6.45 14.68
CA LYS A 152 -1.02 -7.92 14.55
C LYS A 152 0.40 -8.45 14.32
N HIS A 153 1.16 -7.79 13.44
CA HIS A 153 2.54 -8.19 13.21
C HIS A 153 3.46 -7.92 14.41
N MET A 154 3.27 -6.81 15.10
CA MET A 154 3.99 -6.48 16.35
C MET A 154 3.80 -7.59 17.40
N GLU A 155 2.55 -8.04 17.59
CA GLU A 155 2.22 -9.12 18.52
C GLU A 155 2.81 -10.47 18.10
N GLU A 156 2.77 -10.81 16.80
CA GLU A 156 3.34 -12.04 16.24
C GLU A 156 4.85 -12.19 16.51
N ILE A 157 5.61 -11.08 16.38
CA ILE A 157 7.08 -11.11 16.53
C ILE A 157 7.55 -10.70 17.93
N GLY A 158 6.61 -10.34 18.82
CA GLY A 158 6.91 -9.86 20.16
C GLY A 158 7.72 -8.56 20.12
N ALA A 159 7.33 -7.60 19.24
CA ALA A 159 7.96 -6.29 19.19
C ALA A 159 7.34 -5.33 20.22
N ASP A 160 8.13 -4.34 20.65
CA ASP A 160 7.78 -3.45 21.77
C ASP A 160 6.80 -2.34 21.35
N PHE A 161 6.97 -1.80 20.14
CA PHE A 161 6.17 -0.68 19.63
C PHE A 161 6.19 -0.60 18.10
N ILE A 162 5.42 0.35 17.54
CA ILE A 162 5.34 0.58 16.10
C ILE A 162 5.94 1.95 15.77
N ILE A 163 6.65 2.05 14.64
CA ILE A 163 7.11 3.33 14.09
C ILE A 163 6.45 3.64 12.75
N SER A 164 6.28 4.91 12.46
CA SER A 164 5.83 5.38 11.16
C SER A 164 6.61 6.62 10.69
N GLY A 165 6.74 6.77 9.38
CA GLY A 165 7.30 7.97 8.74
C GLY A 165 6.32 9.14 8.68
N GLU A 166 5.28 9.19 9.50
CA GLU A 166 4.33 10.30 9.52
C GLU A 166 4.98 11.57 10.05
N VAL A 167 4.79 12.68 9.32
CA VAL A 167 5.31 14.00 9.69
C VAL A 167 4.17 14.93 10.06
N LEU A 168 4.24 15.55 11.23
CA LEU A 168 3.22 16.47 11.72
C LEU A 168 2.94 17.60 10.72
N GLY A 169 1.69 17.72 10.27
CA GLY A 169 1.24 18.77 9.35
C GLY A 169 1.61 18.55 7.88
N GLN A 170 2.20 17.41 7.52
CA GLN A 170 2.55 17.11 6.12
C GLN A 170 1.31 16.76 5.29
N ARG A 171 0.41 15.93 5.84
CA ARG A 171 -0.85 15.55 5.18
C ARG A 171 -2.05 16.09 5.95
N PRO A 172 -2.90 16.93 5.30
CA PRO A 172 -3.93 17.68 6.01
C PRO A 172 -5.00 16.81 6.66
N MET A 173 -5.32 15.64 6.09
CA MET A 173 -6.40 14.78 6.59
C MET A 173 -5.98 13.87 7.76
N SER A 174 -4.73 13.37 7.78
CA SER A 174 -4.32 12.32 8.72
C SER A 174 -3.12 12.66 9.59
N GLN A 175 -2.40 13.76 9.31
CA GLN A 175 -1.15 14.07 10.02
C GLN A 175 -1.21 15.39 10.81
N HIS A 176 -2.36 15.81 11.26
CA HIS A 176 -2.51 16.83 12.29
C HIS A 176 -2.75 16.19 13.67
N LYS A 177 -2.47 16.92 14.75
CA LYS A 177 -2.48 16.37 16.12
C LYS A 177 -3.74 15.58 16.46
N GLN A 178 -4.93 16.12 16.11
CA GLN A 178 -6.19 15.46 16.41
C GLN A 178 -6.35 14.14 15.63
N ALA A 179 -6.04 14.13 14.32
CA ALA A 179 -6.12 12.91 13.51
C ALA A 179 -5.14 11.83 14.01
N LEU A 180 -3.89 12.21 14.35
CA LEU A 180 -2.91 11.28 14.89
C LEU A 180 -3.41 10.63 16.19
N LYS A 181 -4.00 11.42 17.10
CA LYS A 181 -4.60 10.91 18.34
C LYS A 181 -5.81 10.01 18.09
N THR A 182 -6.67 10.37 17.12
CA THR A 182 -7.81 9.54 16.73
C THR A 182 -7.38 8.20 16.17
N ILE A 183 -6.37 8.19 15.30
CA ILE A 183 -5.80 6.96 14.72
C ILE A 183 -5.24 6.05 15.82
N GLU A 184 -4.45 6.60 16.76
CA GLU A 184 -3.92 5.83 17.90
C GLU A 184 -5.03 5.19 18.73
N LYS A 185 -6.11 5.93 19.00
CA LYS A 185 -7.26 5.42 19.75
C LYS A 185 -8.01 4.34 19.00
N GLU A 186 -8.29 4.54 17.70
CA GLU A 186 -9.03 3.57 16.88
C GLU A 186 -8.28 2.25 16.71
N SER A 187 -6.95 2.29 16.62
CA SER A 187 -6.11 1.10 16.53
C SER A 187 -5.69 0.53 17.91
N GLU A 188 -6.17 1.11 19.01
CA GLU A 188 -5.79 0.73 20.39
C GLU A 188 -4.26 0.73 20.60
N LEU A 189 -3.58 1.69 20.02
CA LEU A 189 -2.11 1.85 20.06
C LEU A 189 -1.71 3.17 20.73
N GLU A 190 -2.53 3.70 21.63
CA GLU A 190 -2.24 4.93 22.37
C GLU A 190 -0.91 4.80 23.10
N GLY A 191 -0.03 5.75 22.87
CA GLY A 191 1.33 5.76 23.42
C GLY A 191 2.32 4.77 22.76
N LYS A 192 1.88 3.85 21.92
CA LYS A 192 2.73 2.81 21.29
C LYS A 192 3.15 3.11 19.85
N ILE A 193 2.70 4.24 19.28
CA ILE A 193 3.11 4.67 17.95
C ILE A 193 4.15 5.77 18.07
N VAL A 194 5.37 5.48 17.67
CA VAL A 194 6.45 6.47 17.61
C VAL A 194 6.57 7.03 16.19
N ARG A 195 6.69 8.35 16.09
CA ARG A 195 6.89 9.09 14.83
C ARG A 195 8.24 9.75 14.85
N PRO A 196 9.33 9.04 14.51
CA PRO A 196 10.69 9.49 14.76
C PRO A 196 10.98 10.88 14.20
N LEU A 197 10.46 11.20 13.02
CA LEU A 197 10.70 12.49 12.34
C LEU A 197 10.08 13.70 13.07
N SER A 198 8.97 13.51 13.80
CA SER A 198 8.24 14.58 14.49
C SER A 198 8.14 14.38 16.01
N GLY A 199 8.80 13.38 16.56
CA GLY A 199 8.58 12.93 17.94
C GLY A 199 8.72 14.03 18.98
N ARG A 200 9.68 14.93 18.83
CA ARG A 200 9.87 16.06 19.77
C ARG A 200 8.75 17.11 19.73
N LEU A 201 7.90 17.10 18.70
CA LEU A 201 6.74 17.99 18.54
C LEU A 201 5.42 17.37 19.03
N LEU A 202 5.45 16.08 19.39
CA LEU A 202 4.33 15.28 19.83
C LEU A 202 4.42 14.95 21.33
N PRO A 203 3.36 14.49 21.98
CA PRO A 203 3.42 13.96 23.33
C PRO A 203 4.43 12.82 23.45
N LYS A 204 5.01 12.63 24.65
CA LYS A 204 5.90 11.50 24.92
C LYS A 204 5.13 10.19 24.77
N THR A 205 5.73 9.27 24.03
CA THR A 205 5.23 7.88 23.88
C THR A 205 5.71 6.98 25.04
N ASP A 206 5.11 5.81 25.18
CA ASP A 206 5.50 4.87 26.22
C ASP A 206 6.97 4.42 26.10
N PRO A 207 7.51 4.08 24.90
CA PRO A 207 8.93 3.79 24.74
C PRO A 207 9.87 4.92 25.19
N GLU A 208 9.43 6.20 25.11
CA GLU A 208 10.19 7.34 25.63
C GLU A 208 10.11 7.44 27.17
N LYS A 209 8.93 7.12 27.75
CA LYS A 209 8.74 7.12 29.23
C LYS A 209 9.52 5.98 29.88
N ASP A 210 9.56 4.83 29.22
CA ASP A 210 10.28 3.62 29.68
C ASP A 210 11.80 3.71 29.43
N GLY A 211 12.27 4.82 28.84
CA GLY A 211 13.69 5.02 28.56
C GLY A 211 14.26 4.18 27.43
N LEU A 212 13.40 3.53 26.62
CA LEU A 212 13.81 2.75 25.44
C LEU A 212 14.31 3.66 24.32
N ILE A 213 13.68 4.81 24.17
CA ILE A 213 14.01 5.82 23.15
C ILE A 213 14.42 7.11 23.88
N LYS A 214 15.56 7.66 23.49
CA LYS A 214 15.97 8.99 23.92
C LYS A 214 15.26 10.04 23.07
N ARG A 215 14.56 10.96 23.75
CA ARG A 215 13.77 12.01 23.07
C ARG A 215 14.63 12.94 22.21
N GLU A 216 15.85 13.22 22.63
CA GLU A 216 16.84 14.01 21.90
C GLU A 216 17.21 13.43 20.54
N ASP A 217 17.10 12.11 20.38
CA ASP A 217 17.39 11.40 19.13
C ASP A 217 16.19 11.40 18.16
N LEU A 218 15.04 11.97 18.57
CA LEU A 218 13.88 12.17 17.70
C LEU A 218 13.92 13.53 16.99
N GLY A 219 13.27 13.59 15.81
CA GLY A 219 13.22 14.79 14.98
C GLY A 219 12.18 15.82 15.42
N MET A 220 12.29 17.02 14.85
CA MET A 220 11.37 18.15 15.01
C MET A 220 10.77 18.59 13.66
N ILE A 221 10.65 17.68 12.70
CA ILE A 221 10.19 17.99 11.37
C ILE A 221 8.68 18.18 11.38
N ARG A 222 8.20 19.21 10.66
CA ARG A 222 6.78 19.49 10.47
C ARG A 222 6.51 20.13 9.10
N GLY A 223 5.27 19.95 8.63
CA GLY A 223 4.82 20.60 7.39
C GLY A 223 5.24 19.83 6.13
N ARG A 224 5.13 20.49 4.98
CA ARG A 224 5.28 19.84 3.66
C ARG A 224 6.67 19.97 3.04
N THR A 225 7.53 20.81 3.61
CA THR A 225 8.88 21.03 3.11
C THR A 225 9.74 19.81 3.39
N ARG A 226 10.46 19.32 2.37
CA ARG A 226 11.29 18.12 2.46
C ARG A 226 12.78 18.40 2.67
N ARG A 227 13.15 19.65 2.92
CA ARG A 227 14.57 20.02 3.01
C ARG A 227 15.31 19.22 4.10
N SER A 228 14.76 19.18 5.29
CA SER A 228 15.37 18.43 6.41
C SER A 228 15.43 16.93 6.14
N GLN A 229 14.41 16.36 5.50
CA GLN A 229 14.42 14.93 5.13
C GLN A 229 15.51 14.64 4.09
N LEU A 230 15.75 15.53 3.13
CA LEU A 230 16.80 15.35 2.12
C LEU A 230 18.20 15.51 2.72
N GLU A 231 18.37 16.39 3.70
CA GLU A 231 19.60 16.52 4.47
C GLU A 231 19.86 15.24 5.26
N MET A 232 18.87 14.72 5.99
CA MET A 232 18.98 13.46 6.73
C MET A 232 19.22 12.25 5.79
N ALA A 233 18.64 12.25 4.60
CA ALA A 233 18.87 11.17 3.62
C ALA A 233 20.35 11.05 3.26
N LYS A 234 21.04 12.18 3.08
CA LYS A 234 22.48 12.21 2.84
C LYS A 234 23.28 11.68 4.04
N GLU A 235 22.89 12.07 5.26
CA GLU A 235 23.55 11.60 6.49
C GLU A 235 23.41 10.09 6.69
N PHE A 236 22.24 9.52 6.31
CA PHE A 236 21.96 8.09 6.41
C PHE A 236 22.38 7.28 5.17
N GLY A 237 23.01 7.90 4.16
CA GLY A 237 23.45 7.23 2.95
C GLY A 237 22.29 6.68 2.11
N ILE A 238 21.12 7.33 2.16
CA ILE A 238 19.99 6.97 1.28
C ILE A 238 20.24 7.61 -0.08
N GLU A 239 20.72 6.79 -1.00
CA GLU A 239 20.94 7.19 -2.39
C GLU A 239 19.60 7.26 -3.12
N ASN A 240 19.46 8.21 -4.06
CA ASN A 240 18.28 8.37 -4.89
C ASN A 240 16.96 8.39 -4.11
N PRO A 241 16.76 9.34 -3.18
CA PRO A 241 15.53 9.42 -2.42
C PRO A 241 14.33 9.58 -3.37
N PRO A 242 13.25 8.84 -3.16
CA PRO A 242 12.10 8.88 -4.05
C PRO A 242 11.52 10.31 -4.13
N ASN A 243 10.99 10.66 -5.27
CA ASN A 243 10.30 11.93 -5.47
C ASN A 243 9.17 12.10 -4.44
N ALA A 244 8.77 13.35 -4.20
CA ALA A 244 7.63 13.61 -3.34
C ALA A 244 6.40 12.89 -3.90
N GLY A 245 5.92 11.88 -3.20
CA GLY A 245 4.73 11.12 -3.61
C GLY A 245 3.50 12.04 -3.69
N GLY A 246 2.76 11.98 -4.80
CA GLY A 246 1.56 12.79 -5.04
C GLY A 246 0.37 12.46 -4.13
N GLY A 247 0.51 11.49 -3.26
CA GLY A 247 -0.58 10.98 -2.43
C GLY A 247 -1.21 9.72 -3.02
N CYS A 248 -2.21 9.19 -2.31
CA CYS A 248 -2.99 8.05 -2.74
C CYS A 248 -3.88 8.42 -3.94
N LEU A 249 -4.13 7.49 -4.84
CA LEU A 249 -5.03 7.64 -5.99
C LEU A 249 -6.42 8.17 -5.58
N LEU A 250 -6.92 7.72 -4.44
CA LEU A 250 -8.20 8.18 -3.87
C LEU A 250 -8.22 9.68 -3.53
N THR A 251 -7.08 10.37 -3.47
CA THR A 251 -7.02 11.82 -3.24
C THR A 251 -7.27 12.64 -4.51
N GLU A 252 -7.24 12.01 -5.68
CA GLU A 252 -7.49 12.69 -6.95
C GLU A 252 -8.98 12.90 -7.17
N LYS A 253 -9.37 14.13 -7.41
CA LYS A 253 -10.78 14.50 -7.60
C LYS A 253 -11.45 13.75 -8.76
N TYR A 254 -10.73 13.59 -9.87
CA TYR A 254 -11.27 12.89 -11.04
C TYR A 254 -11.46 11.39 -10.74
N PHE A 255 -10.48 10.75 -10.11
CA PHE A 255 -10.63 9.37 -9.69
C PHE A 255 -11.72 9.21 -8.61
N GLY A 256 -11.83 10.19 -7.72
CA GLY A 256 -12.91 10.24 -6.73
C GLY A 256 -14.31 10.19 -7.35
N LYS A 257 -14.53 10.90 -8.47
CA LYS A 257 -15.81 10.81 -9.20
C LYS A 257 -16.09 9.41 -9.72
N LYS A 258 -15.07 8.73 -10.26
CA LYS A 258 -15.21 7.34 -10.70
C LYS A 258 -15.52 6.39 -9.54
N CYS A 259 -14.92 6.62 -8.36
CA CYS A 259 -15.24 5.86 -7.15
C CYS A 259 -16.67 6.11 -6.71
N THR A 260 -17.11 7.37 -6.66
CA THR A 260 -18.50 7.72 -6.33
C THR A 260 -19.47 6.98 -7.25
N ASP A 261 -19.27 7.08 -8.57
CA ASP A 261 -20.08 6.36 -9.55
C ASP A 261 -20.12 4.83 -9.31
N LEU A 262 -18.95 4.23 -8.99
CA LEU A 262 -18.88 2.80 -8.72
C LEU A 262 -19.73 2.41 -7.50
N PHE A 263 -19.52 3.10 -6.37
CA PHE A 263 -20.18 2.78 -5.10
C PHE A 263 -21.66 3.18 -5.04
N GLU A 264 -22.10 4.10 -5.90
CA GLU A 264 -23.53 4.44 -6.04
C GLU A 264 -24.31 3.39 -6.86
N HIS A 265 -23.66 2.70 -7.82
CA HIS A 265 -24.33 1.79 -8.74
C HIS A 265 -24.04 0.30 -8.49
N ILE A 266 -22.99 -0.03 -7.71
CA ILE A 266 -22.63 -1.42 -7.40
C ILE A 266 -22.57 -1.59 -5.89
N GLU A 267 -23.45 -2.40 -5.34
CA GLU A 267 -23.56 -2.62 -3.90
C GLU A 267 -22.31 -3.31 -3.32
N THR A 268 -21.79 -4.31 -4.04
CA THR A 268 -20.59 -5.06 -3.65
C THR A 268 -19.56 -5.06 -4.79
N PRO A 269 -18.80 -3.95 -4.94
CA PRO A 269 -17.74 -3.88 -5.94
C PRO A 269 -16.65 -4.93 -5.69
N THR A 270 -16.20 -5.58 -6.73
CA THR A 270 -15.09 -6.54 -6.69
C THR A 270 -13.75 -5.87 -6.98
N THR A 271 -12.66 -6.56 -6.69
CA THR A 271 -11.31 -6.09 -7.09
C THR A 271 -11.23 -5.87 -8.61
N ASN A 272 -11.88 -6.71 -9.43
CA ASN A 272 -11.94 -6.53 -10.88
C ASN A 272 -12.62 -5.22 -11.29
N ASP A 273 -13.68 -4.81 -10.59
CA ASP A 273 -14.34 -3.52 -10.83
C ASP A 273 -13.44 -2.34 -10.48
N ILE A 274 -12.67 -2.46 -9.40
CA ILE A 274 -11.70 -1.45 -8.98
C ILE A 274 -10.54 -1.36 -9.97
N ASP A 275 -10.03 -2.49 -10.46
CA ASP A 275 -8.95 -2.50 -11.44
C ASP A 275 -9.42 -1.85 -12.76
N LEU A 276 -10.62 -2.16 -13.21
CA LEU A 276 -11.22 -1.50 -14.38
C LEU A 276 -11.40 0.02 -14.15
N LEU A 277 -11.64 0.45 -12.90
CA LEU A 277 -11.82 1.86 -12.56
C LEU A 277 -10.57 2.71 -12.80
N LYS A 278 -9.38 2.09 -12.68
CA LYS A 278 -8.08 2.76 -12.78
C LYS A 278 -7.71 3.15 -14.22
N ILE A 279 -8.27 2.45 -15.20
CA ILE A 279 -7.93 2.59 -16.62
C ILE A 279 -9.05 3.23 -17.44
N GLY A 280 -8.72 3.75 -18.60
CA GLY A 280 -9.67 4.21 -19.59
C GLY A 280 -10.47 5.49 -19.25
N ARG A 281 -11.33 5.83 -20.19
CA ARG A 281 -12.34 6.88 -20.09
C ARG A 281 -13.67 6.25 -19.76
N HIS A 282 -14.31 6.72 -18.72
CA HIS A 282 -15.53 6.14 -18.18
C HIS A 282 -16.78 6.92 -18.60
N HIS A 283 -17.82 6.17 -18.96
CA HIS A 283 -19.13 6.71 -19.35
C HIS A 283 -20.21 5.89 -18.66
N ARG A 284 -21.08 6.51 -17.86
CA ARG A 284 -22.26 5.90 -17.28
C ARG A 284 -23.40 5.97 -18.30
N LEU A 285 -23.77 4.84 -18.90
CA LEU A 285 -24.78 4.79 -19.95
C LEU A 285 -26.19 4.78 -19.37
N ASP A 286 -26.39 4.02 -18.32
CA ASP A 286 -27.58 4.01 -17.46
C ASP A 286 -27.21 3.55 -16.04
N GLU A 287 -28.20 3.40 -15.15
CA GLU A 287 -27.98 3.01 -13.74
C GLU A 287 -27.22 1.68 -13.59
N LYS A 288 -27.33 0.78 -14.58
CA LYS A 288 -26.78 -0.59 -14.50
C LYS A 288 -25.70 -0.87 -15.54
N THR A 289 -25.35 0.11 -16.37
CA THR A 289 -24.45 -0.12 -17.52
C THR A 289 -23.41 0.99 -17.65
N LYS A 290 -22.18 0.57 -17.80
CA LYS A 290 -21.00 1.44 -17.93
C LYS A 290 -20.18 1.05 -19.15
N LEU A 291 -19.65 2.06 -19.84
CA LEU A 291 -18.67 1.92 -20.91
C LEU A 291 -17.32 2.44 -20.44
N VAL A 292 -16.27 1.65 -20.66
CA VAL A 292 -14.89 2.07 -20.44
C VAL A 292 -14.12 1.97 -21.75
N VAL A 293 -13.44 3.04 -22.14
CA VAL A 293 -12.70 3.17 -23.40
C VAL A 293 -11.23 3.36 -23.11
N GLY A 294 -10.36 2.47 -23.58
CA GLY A 294 -8.92 2.53 -23.40
C GLY A 294 -8.29 3.79 -24.01
N ARG A 295 -7.14 4.18 -23.49
CA ARG A 295 -6.42 5.40 -23.94
C ARG A 295 -5.15 5.09 -24.73
N ASN A 296 -4.58 3.93 -24.50
CA ASN A 296 -3.34 3.43 -25.09
C ASN A 296 -3.35 1.91 -25.17
N LYS A 297 -2.29 1.32 -25.71
CA LYS A 297 -2.17 -0.13 -25.88
C LYS A 297 -2.24 -0.89 -24.54
N ASP A 298 -1.51 -0.43 -23.52
CA ASP A 298 -1.46 -1.12 -22.24
C ASP A 298 -2.84 -1.18 -21.57
N GLU A 299 -3.61 -0.10 -21.65
CA GLU A 299 -4.99 -0.08 -21.16
C GLU A 299 -5.93 -0.95 -22.01
N ASN A 300 -5.72 -1.03 -23.32
CA ASN A 300 -6.49 -1.93 -24.18
C ASN A 300 -6.24 -3.40 -23.76
N ASP A 301 -4.99 -3.77 -23.57
CA ASP A 301 -4.60 -5.12 -23.14
C ASP A 301 -5.19 -5.43 -21.74
N MET A 302 -5.15 -4.45 -20.83
CA MET A 302 -5.76 -4.59 -19.50
C MET A 302 -7.29 -4.70 -19.56
N ILE A 303 -7.99 -3.95 -20.42
CA ILE A 303 -9.43 -4.06 -20.61
C ILE A 303 -9.80 -5.47 -21.07
N GLN A 304 -9.07 -6.03 -22.02
CA GLN A 304 -9.28 -7.41 -22.48
C GLN A 304 -9.07 -8.43 -21.36
N ALA A 305 -8.00 -8.26 -20.56
CA ALA A 305 -7.70 -9.15 -19.44
C ALA A 305 -8.73 -9.07 -18.29
N LEU A 306 -9.35 -7.91 -18.08
CA LEU A 306 -10.36 -7.69 -17.05
C LEU A 306 -11.80 -8.03 -17.51
N ALA A 307 -12.00 -8.36 -18.77
CA ALA A 307 -13.31 -8.67 -19.30
C ALA A 307 -13.91 -9.93 -18.65
N LEU A 308 -15.14 -9.82 -18.18
CA LEU A 308 -15.92 -10.91 -17.61
C LEU A 308 -16.84 -11.52 -18.69
N PRO A 309 -17.33 -12.77 -18.54
CA PRO A 309 -18.14 -13.42 -19.55
C PRO A 309 -19.40 -12.65 -19.98
N LYS A 310 -19.97 -11.83 -19.09
CA LYS A 310 -21.16 -11.01 -19.40
C LYS A 310 -20.84 -9.68 -20.08
N ASP A 311 -19.57 -9.27 -20.08
CA ASP A 311 -19.13 -8.01 -20.69
C ASP A 311 -19.17 -8.11 -22.22
N VAL A 312 -19.25 -6.95 -22.88
CA VAL A 312 -19.18 -6.81 -24.32
C VAL A 312 -17.94 -5.98 -24.68
N LEU A 313 -17.01 -6.58 -25.41
CA LEU A 313 -15.87 -5.86 -25.96
C LEU A 313 -16.19 -5.24 -27.31
N VAL A 314 -15.64 -4.06 -27.56
CA VAL A 314 -15.91 -3.26 -28.75
C VAL A 314 -14.59 -2.74 -29.31
N GLU A 315 -14.31 -3.04 -30.59
CA GLU A 315 -13.06 -2.68 -31.26
C GLU A 315 -13.30 -2.22 -32.69
N SER A 316 -12.53 -1.26 -33.18
CA SER A 316 -12.53 -0.93 -34.61
C SER A 316 -11.98 -2.13 -35.42
N ARG A 317 -12.62 -2.47 -36.56
CA ARG A 317 -12.16 -3.57 -37.41
C ARG A 317 -10.95 -3.17 -38.27
N ASP A 318 -11.03 -2.03 -38.91
CA ASP A 318 -10.12 -1.64 -40.01
C ASP A 318 -9.10 -0.58 -39.61
N TYR A 319 -9.26 0.04 -38.43
CA TYR A 319 -8.45 1.16 -37.97
C TYR A 319 -7.85 0.89 -36.60
N MET A 320 -6.68 1.43 -36.34
CA MET A 320 -6.12 1.42 -35.00
C MET A 320 -7.00 2.26 -34.08
N GLY A 321 -7.19 1.77 -32.85
CA GLY A 321 -8.07 2.44 -31.91
C GLY A 321 -8.12 1.78 -30.54
N PRO A 322 -8.97 2.30 -29.67
CA PRO A 322 -9.16 1.72 -28.35
C PRO A 322 -9.92 0.40 -28.39
N THR A 323 -9.59 -0.49 -27.47
CA THR A 323 -10.53 -1.50 -26.98
C THR A 323 -11.46 -0.83 -25.97
N SER A 324 -12.75 -1.05 -26.12
CA SER A 324 -13.77 -0.59 -25.18
C SER A 324 -14.49 -1.78 -24.57
N ILE A 325 -14.98 -1.61 -23.34
CA ILE A 325 -15.78 -2.64 -22.65
C ILE A 325 -17.10 -2.05 -22.18
N ILE A 326 -18.20 -2.73 -22.45
CA ILE A 326 -19.51 -2.43 -21.90
C ILE A 326 -19.74 -3.43 -20.77
N ARG A 327 -19.89 -2.97 -19.55
CA ARG A 327 -20.19 -3.76 -18.37
C ARG A 327 -21.53 -3.39 -17.81
N GLY A 328 -22.36 -4.39 -17.53
CA GLY A 328 -23.66 -4.22 -16.91
C GLY A 328 -24.79 -4.99 -17.58
N GLU A 329 -25.99 -4.95 -16.96
CA GLU A 329 -27.13 -5.76 -17.35
C GLU A 329 -27.67 -5.42 -18.75
N ASN A 330 -27.61 -4.14 -19.13
CA ASN A 330 -28.18 -3.64 -20.39
C ASN A 330 -27.11 -3.47 -21.49
N ALA A 331 -25.97 -4.17 -21.39
CA ALA A 331 -24.84 -3.99 -22.33
C ALA A 331 -25.24 -4.10 -23.81
N GLY A 332 -26.13 -5.06 -24.16
CA GLY A 332 -26.61 -5.25 -25.52
C GLY A 332 -27.37 -4.05 -26.13
N ASN A 333 -28.05 -3.25 -25.31
CA ASN A 333 -28.80 -2.08 -25.78
C ASN A 333 -27.89 -0.93 -26.22
N TYR A 334 -26.63 -0.95 -25.77
CA TYR A 334 -25.66 0.14 -25.97
C TYR A 334 -24.54 -0.18 -26.95
N GLU A 335 -24.57 -1.35 -27.61
CA GLU A 335 -23.52 -1.76 -28.55
C GLU A 335 -23.29 -0.73 -29.66
N ARG A 336 -24.34 -0.17 -30.24
CA ARG A 336 -24.23 0.82 -31.31
C ARG A 336 -23.63 2.15 -30.81
N LEU A 337 -24.06 2.62 -29.65
CA LEU A 337 -23.51 3.82 -29.04
C LEU A 337 -22.04 3.63 -28.67
N ALA A 338 -21.71 2.48 -28.06
CA ALA A 338 -20.33 2.14 -27.70
C ALA A 338 -19.43 2.04 -28.94
N ALA A 339 -19.93 1.44 -30.05
CA ALA A 339 -19.22 1.41 -31.31
C ALA A 339 -18.93 2.82 -31.85
N SER A 340 -19.93 3.71 -31.82
CA SER A 340 -19.74 5.10 -32.24
C SER A 340 -18.73 5.84 -31.38
N ILE A 341 -18.73 5.64 -30.05
CA ILE A 341 -17.75 6.24 -29.12
C ILE A 341 -16.36 5.66 -29.35
N THR A 342 -16.24 4.34 -29.56
CA THR A 342 -14.95 3.68 -29.86
C THR A 342 -14.35 4.21 -31.15
N LEU A 343 -15.12 4.37 -32.22
CA LEU A 343 -14.68 4.97 -33.48
C LEU A 343 -14.26 6.44 -33.30
N ARG A 344 -14.90 7.19 -32.43
CA ARG A 344 -14.52 8.57 -32.14
C ARG A 344 -13.07 8.67 -31.66
N TYR A 345 -12.60 7.71 -30.89
CA TYR A 345 -11.25 7.65 -30.34
C TYR A 345 -10.27 6.79 -31.15
N SER A 346 -10.68 6.24 -32.28
CA SER A 346 -9.85 5.50 -33.23
C SER A 346 -9.30 6.42 -34.34
N ASP A 347 -8.46 5.86 -35.20
CA ASP A 347 -7.94 6.51 -36.41
C ASP A 347 -8.95 6.48 -37.57
N ALA A 348 -10.15 5.98 -37.36
CA ALA A 348 -11.21 5.96 -38.36
C ALA A 348 -11.59 7.38 -38.84
N PRO A 349 -11.91 7.54 -40.13
CA PRO A 349 -12.39 8.80 -40.67
C PRO A 349 -13.63 9.30 -39.90
N LYS A 350 -13.64 10.55 -39.47
CA LYS A 350 -14.70 11.08 -38.59
C LYS A 350 -16.03 11.36 -39.33
N THR A 351 -16.02 11.29 -40.64
CA THR A 351 -17.18 11.56 -41.49
C THR A 351 -17.81 10.33 -42.13
N ASN A 352 -17.18 9.16 -41.99
CA ASN A 352 -17.60 7.95 -42.69
C ASN A 352 -17.99 6.87 -41.67
N GLN A 353 -18.91 6.02 -42.10
CA GLN A 353 -19.21 4.77 -41.38
C GLN A 353 -18.02 3.81 -41.47
N SER A 354 -17.77 3.08 -40.39
CA SER A 354 -16.73 2.07 -40.33
C SER A 354 -17.24 0.83 -39.59
N PHE A 355 -16.66 -0.32 -39.92
CA PHE A 355 -17.01 -1.56 -39.23
C PHE A 355 -16.38 -1.65 -37.85
N VAL A 356 -17.17 -2.13 -36.90
CA VAL A 356 -16.77 -2.33 -35.50
C VAL A 356 -17.08 -3.76 -35.10
N LYS A 357 -16.14 -4.41 -34.46
CA LYS A 357 -16.27 -5.74 -33.89
C LYS A 357 -16.92 -5.63 -32.53
N ILE A 358 -17.96 -6.44 -32.32
CA ILE A 358 -18.64 -6.62 -31.02
C ILE A 358 -18.37 -8.06 -30.61
N ILE A 359 -17.69 -8.24 -29.48
CA ILE A 359 -17.26 -9.54 -28.99
C ILE A 359 -17.93 -9.81 -27.64
N LYS A 360 -18.65 -10.93 -27.54
CA LYS A 360 -19.31 -11.38 -26.32
C LYS A 360 -19.23 -12.91 -26.23
N ASN A 361 -18.80 -13.45 -25.09
CA ASN A 361 -18.69 -14.90 -24.86
C ASN A 361 -17.90 -15.63 -25.97
N ASN A 362 -16.86 -15.03 -26.54
CA ASN A 362 -16.09 -15.52 -27.67
C ASN A 362 -16.86 -15.55 -29.03
N GLU A 363 -18.09 -15.08 -29.06
CA GLU A 363 -18.80 -14.83 -30.29
C GLU A 363 -18.52 -13.42 -30.79
N GLN A 364 -18.28 -13.29 -32.11
CA GLN A 364 -18.01 -12.02 -32.74
C GLN A 364 -19.05 -11.71 -33.78
N LYS A 365 -19.57 -10.48 -33.75
CA LYS A 365 -20.37 -9.90 -34.84
C LYS A 365 -19.79 -8.56 -35.25
N GLU A 366 -20.09 -8.12 -36.45
CA GLU A 366 -19.68 -6.82 -36.95
C GLU A 366 -20.91 -5.94 -37.18
N ILE A 367 -20.76 -4.67 -36.81
CA ILE A 367 -21.77 -3.66 -37.03
C ILE A 367 -21.16 -2.46 -37.73
N LEU A 368 -21.95 -1.78 -38.55
CA LEU A 368 -21.55 -0.52 -39.19
C LEU A 368 -21.98 0.64 -38.29
N ALA A 369 -21.07 1.52 -37.93
CA ALA A 369 -21.33 2.66 -37.08
C ALA A 369 -20.61 3.93 -37.57
N GLU A 370 -21.11 5.09 -37.19
CA GLU A 370 -20.46 6.38 -37.39
C GLU A 370 -19.76 6.83 -36.12
N PRO A 371 -18.60 7.52 -36.20
CA PRO A 371 -17.96 8.11 -35.05
C PRO A 371 -18.88 9.09 -34.32
N ALA A 372 -19.03 8.93 -33.00
CA ALA A 372 -19.92 9.76 -32.20
C ALA A 372 -19.49 11.24 -32.23
N LYS A 373 -20.45 12.16 -32.29
CA LYS A 373 -20.20 13.59 -32.06
C LYS A 373 -20.12 13.84 -30.55
N GLU A 374 -19.35 14.81 -30.12
CA GLU A 374 -19.13 15.08 -28.69
C GLU A 374 -20.42 15.29 -27.90
N GLN A 375 -21.37 16.01 -28.47
CA GLN A 375 -22.70 16.26 -27.89
C GLN A 375 -23.49 14.98 -27.58
N ASP A 376 -23.21 13.88 -28.29
CA ASP A 376 -23.97 12.64 -28.17
C ASP A 376 -23.57 11.80 -26.97
N TYR A 377 -22.33 11.96 -26.50
CA TYR A 377 -21.79 11.12 -25.42
C TYR A 377 -21.22 11.88 -24.21
N VAL A 378 -21.02 13.21 -24.32
CA VAL A 378 -20.47 14.00 -23.21
C VAL A 378 -21.30 13.91 -21.94
N LYS A 379 -22.62 13.80 -22.09
CA LYS A 379 -23.57 13.67 -20.96
C LYS A 379 -23.39 12.39 -20.15
N PHE A 380 -22.76 11.37 -20.71
CA PHE A 380 -22.47 10.08 -20.04
C PHE A 380 -21.11 10.07 -19.37
N ARG A 381 -20.27 11.08 -19.60
CA ARG A 381 -18.88 11.09 -19.10
C ARG A 381 -18.84 11.34 -17.60
N ILE A 382 -18.07 10.49 -16.90
CA ILE A 382 -17.82 10.56 -15.45
C ILE A 382 -16.65 11.51 -15.16
#